data_0b33945d6259d851d53ffd8518780310
#
_entry.id   0b33945d6259d851d53ffd8518780310
#
_cell.length_a   1.000
_cell.length_b   1.000
_cell.length_c   1.000
_cell.angle_alpha   90.00
_cell.angle_beta   90.00
_cell.angle_gamma   90.00
#
_symmetry.space_group_name_H-M   'P 1'
#
loop_
_entity.id
_entity.type
_entity.pdbx_description
1 polymer ?
#
loop_
_entity_poly.entity_id
_entity_poly.type
_entity_poly.pdbx_seq_one_letter_code
_entity_poly.pdbx_strand_id
1 'polypeptide(L)'
;ALSSAASDVYKRQITHCPTGALRERDDTDKLYRALEDKDTIVVAQIAPAVRAAWGESLGLSREEAAVEKIVDALRRIGVDYVFDTTFSADLTIMEEGTEFVERFTNGDLDMYPMFTSCCPGWVRFIKSQYPQMVNRLSSAKSPQEMFGAVMKTAFAKKMNIDPDRIFALSIMPCVAKKDEREKPLFHGEFAGHGVDCVLTTRELDRLIRADHIDPKTLKDAAFDTPFTEGTGAGVIFGATGGVMEAALRSAYYLITGKNPEVDAFKQIRGVNKNGWTEAQFEIAGNTIDIAVVSGLQNTRNLMEAIQKREVHYHFVEVMACPGGCVGGGGQPIHDGEELARTRGENLYFLDKNAPLRFSHENPDVLRLYRDFFEKPLSHKSHMLLHTDHNAWEMPR
;
A
#
# COMPACT_ATOMS: atom_id res chain seq x y z
N ALA A 1 -12.36 1.16 -24.07
CA ALA A 1 -13.06 0.52 -22.97
C ALA A 1 -12.02 -0.05 -22.02
N LEU A 2 -11.72 0.70 -21.00
CA LEU A 2 -10.82 0.26 -19.94
C LEU A 2 -11.57 -0.79 -19.14
N SER A 3 -11.24 -2.05 -19.36
CA SER A 3 -11.66 -3.12 -18.47
C SER A 3 -11.17 -2.74 -17.07
N SER A 4 -12.08 -2.41 -16.19
CA SER A 4 -11.86 -2.01 -14.81
C SER A 4 -11.34 -3.12 -13.92
N ALA A 5 -11.11 -4.29 -14.46
CA ALA A 5 -10.64 -5.43 -13.72
C ALA A 5 -9.13 -5.36 -13.57
N ALA A 6 -8.71 -4.35 -12.84
CA ALA A 6 -7.52 -4.36 -12.03
C ALA A 6 -6.15 -4.67 -12.67
N SER A 7 -5.18 -4.46 -11.83
CA SER A 7 -3.77 -4.71 -12.08
C SER A 7 -3.44 -6.07 -12.72
N ASP A 8 -4.24 -7.11 -12.48
CA ASP A 8 -4.02 -8.44 -13.08
C ASP A 8 -4.30 -8.45 -14.58
N VAL A 9 -5.35 -7.77 -15.04
CA VAL A 9 -5.63 -7.60 -16.47
C VAL A 9 -4.59 -6.67 -17.11
N TYR A 10 -4.24 -5.56 -16.44
CA TYR A 10 -3.21 -4.66 -16.95
C TYR A 10 -1.83 -5.32 -16.98
N LYS A 11 -1.47 -6.08 -15.94
CA LYS A 11 -0.24 -6.86 -15.94
C LYS A 11 -0.22 -7.81 -17.12
N ARG A 12 -1.26 -8.63 -17.30
CA ARG A 12 -1.33 -9.59 -18.39
C ARG A 12 -1.33 -8.93 -19.77
N GLN A 13 -2.07 -7.86 -19.96
CA GLN A 13 -2.10 -7.13 -21.22
C GLN A 13 -0.74 -6.53 -21.58
N ILE A 14 -0.10 -5.84 -20.62
CA ILE A 14 1.20 -5.18 -20.82
C ILE A 14 2.31 -6.24 -20.98
N THR A 15 2.37 -7.22 -20.08
CA THR A 15 3.45 -8.21 -20.08
C THR A 15 3.33 -9.26 -21.19
N HIS A 16 2.12 -9.50 -21.73
CA HIS A 16 1.86 -10.48 -22.79
C HIS A 16 1.55 -9.83 -24.13
N CYS A 17 1.70 -8.52 -24.26
CA CYS A 17 1.55 -7.86 -25.56
C CYS A 17 2.77 -8.18 -26.45
N PRO A 18 2.63 -9.01 -27.50
CA PRO A 18 3.78 -9.48 -28.27
C PRO A 18 4.46 -8.38 -29.07
N THR A 19 3.77 -7.27 -29.30
CA THR A 19 4.28 -6.12 -30.04
C THR A 19 4.78 -4.99 -29.15
N GLY A 20 4.59 -5.08 -27.81
CA GLY A 20 4.90 -4.00 -26.88
C GLY A 20 4.06 -2.73 -27.10
N ALA A 21 2.95 -2.82 -27.84
CA ALA A 21 2.07 -1.69 -28.12
C ALA A 21 1.29 -1.22 -26.88
N LEU A 22 1.03 -2.14 -25.95
CA LEU A 22 0.37 -1.80 -24.68
C LEU A 22 1.43 -1.43 -23.66
N ARG A 23 1.34 -0.21 -23.16
CA ARG A 23 2.22 0.34 -22.11
C ARG A 23 1.40 1.02 -21.03
N GLU A 24 1.97 1.12 -19.84
CA GLU A 24 1.45 2.02 -18.82
C GLU A 24 1.55 3.48 -19.30
N ARG A 25 0.64 4.32 -18.82
CA ARG A 25 0.76 5.78 -19.01
C ARG A 25 2.06 6.25 -18.37
N ASP A 26 2.86 6.97 -19.13
CA ASP A 26 4.07 7.61 -18.63
C ASP A 26 3.69 8.95 -17.96
N ASP A 27 4.04 9.10 -16.69
CA ASP A 27 3.77 10.31 -15.93
C ASP A 27 5.07 11.03 -15.51
N THR A 28 6.24 10.63 -16.05
CA THR A 28 7.54 11.25 -15.74
C THR A 28 7.58 12.75 -16.08
N ASP A 29 6.91 13.17 -17.16
CA ASP A 29 6.76 14.58 -17.52
C ASP A 29 6.16 15.44 -16.40
N LYS A 30 5.25 14.88 -15.60
CA LYS A 30 4.63 15.61 -14.49
C LYS A 30 5.67 15.92 -13.41
N LEU A 31 6.54 14.95 -13.12
CA LEU A 31 7.62 15.15 -12.17
C LEU A 31 8.60 16.23 -12.67
N TYR A 32 9.08 16.12 -13.91
CA TYR A 32 10.03 17.12 -14.45
C TYR A 32 9.45 18.54 -14.43
N ARG A 33 8.18 18.73 -14.77
CA ARG A 33 7.52 20.02 -14.66
C ARG A 33 7.46 20.55 -13.22
N ALA A 34 7.21 19.67 -12.26
CA ALA A 34 7.22 20.05 -10.85
C ALA A 34 8.63 20.44 -10.36
N LEU A 35 9.67 19.75 -10.84
CA LEU A 35 11.06 20.06 -10.51
C LEU A 35 11.58 21.35 -11.17
N GLU A 36 11.02 21.73 -12.32
CA GLU A 36 11.34 23.00 -13.00
C GLU A 36 10.69 24.23 -12.33
N ASP A 37 9.58 24.02 -11.63
CA ASP A 37 8.88 25.08 -10.91
C ASP A 37 9.52 25.35 -9.55
N LYS A 38 10.14 26.53 -9.41
CA LYS A 38 10.86 26.93 -8.19
C LYS A 38 9.96 27.15 -6.96
N ASP A 39 8.67 27.32 -7.16
CA ASP A 39 7.71 27.49 -6.07
C ASP A 39 7.16 26.15 -5.57
N THR A 40 7.35 25.09 -6.33
CA THR A 40 6.92 23.73 -5.98
C THR A 40 7.96 23.03 -5.12
N ILE A 41 7.49 22.30 -4.11
CA ILE A 41 8.29 21.43 -3.23
C ILE A 41 7.89 19.99 -3.51
N VAL A 42 8.81 19.21 -4.06
CA VAL A 42 8.55 17.83 -4.43
C VAL A 42 8.82 16.90 -3.24
N VAL A 43 7.78 16.20 -2.79
CA VAL A 43 7.82 15.28 -1.65
C VAL A 43 7.50 13.87 -2.14
N ALA A 44 8.46 12.96 -2.09
CA ALA A 44 8.30 11.60 -2.59
C ALA A 44 8.06 10.59 -1.47
N GLN A 45 7.29 9.54 -1.78
CA GLN A 45 7.19 8.31 -1.00
C GLN A 45 7.58 7.09 -1.82
N ILE A 46 8.20 6.10 -1.17
CA ILE A 46 8.63 4.85 -1.79
C ILE A 46 7.87 3.68 -1.18
N ALA A 47 7.08 2.96 -1.99
CA ALA A 47 6.29 1.83 -1.50
C ALA A 47 7.16 0.64 -1.07
N PRO A 48 6.71 -0.15 -0.07
CA PRO A 48 7.47 -1.29 0.45
C PRO A 48 7.92 -2.29 -0.62
N ALA A 49 7.06 -2.61 -1.59
CA ALA A 49 7.37 -3.59 -2.63
C ALA A 49 8.34 -3.08 -3.71
N VAL A 50 8.59 -1.76 -3.81
CA VAL A 50 9.56 -1.20 -4.76
C VAL A 50 10.97 -1.64 -4.41
N ARG A 51 11.32 -1.63 -3.11
CA ARG A 51 12.65 -2.06 -2.61
C ARG A 51 13.02 -3.49 -2.98
N ALA A 52 12.01 -4.34 -3.26
CA ALA A 52 12.26 -5.73 -3.59
C ALA A 52 12.61 -5.96 -5.08
N ALA A 53 12.50 -4.93 -5.94
CA ALA A 53 12.57 -5.14 -7.38
C ALA A 53 13.27 -4.03 -8.19
N TRP A 54 13.46 -2.82 -7.67
CA TRP A 54 13.96 -1.67 -8.45
C TRP A 54 15.35 -1.88 -9.08
N GLY A 55 16.19 -2.65 -8.42
CA GLY A 55 17.54 -2.92 -8.93
C GLY A 55 17.62 -3.94 -10.06
N GLU A 56 16.54 -4.72 -10.28
CA GLU A 56 16.55 -5.83 -11.23
C GLU A 56 16.84 -5.37 -12.67
N SER A 57 16.15 -4.33 -13.14
CA SER A 57 16.38 -3.76 -14.49
C SER A 57 17.69 -3.00 -14.62
N LEU A 58 18.28 -2.63 -13.49
CA LEU A 58 19.53 -1.86 -13.42
C LEU A 58 20.77 -2.73 -13.21
N GLY A 59 20.57 -4.05 -13.13
CA GLY A 59 21.66 -5.03 -12.98
C GLY A 59 22.31 -5.00 -11.60
N LEU A 60 21.59 -4.58 -10.57
CA LEU A 60 22.03 -4.62 -9.18
C LEU A 60 21.65 -5.96 -8.54
N SER A 61 22.55 -6.49 -7.70
CA SER A 61 22.19 -7.60 -6.82
C SER A 61 21.21 -7.13 -5.73
N ARG A 62 20.63 -8.07 -5.01
CA ARG A 62 19.70 -7.77 -3.92
C ARG A 62 20.36 -6.93 -2.82
N GLU A 63 21.61 -7.24 -2.51
CA GLU A 63 22.40 -6.56 -1.49
C GLU A 63 22.78 -5.13 -1.93
N GLU A 64 22.99 -4.95 -3.24
CA GLU A 64 23.30 -3.65 -3.83
C GLU A 64 22.06 -2.77 -3.96
N ALA A 65 20.85 -3.35 -4.01
CA ALA A 65 19.59 -2.65 -4.24
C ALA A 65 18.91 -2.20 -2.93
N ALA A 66 19.67 -1.67 -1.97
CA ALA A 66 19.11 -1.09 -0.74
C ALA A 66 18.16 0.08 -1.06
N VAL A 67 17.09 0.25 -0.26
CA VAL A 67 16.09 1.31 -0.48
C VAL A 67 16.67 2.71 -0.29
N GLU A 68 17.67 2.84 0.57
CA GLU A 68 18.43 4.05 0.84
C GLU A 68 19.11 4.62 -0.42
N LYS A 69 19.44 3.77 -1.38
CA LYS A 69 19.97 4.20 -2.68
C LYS A 69 18.91 4.81 -3.60
N ILE A 70 17.66 4.41 -3.45
CA ILE A 70 16.54 5.09 -4.14
C ILE A 70 16.43 6.53 -3.62
N VAL A 71 16.64 6.74 -2.31
CA VAL A 71 16.65 8.08 -1.71
C VAL A 71 17.73 8.95 -2.35
N ASP A 72 18.96 8.45 -2.48
CA ASP A 72 20.05 9.18 -3.15
C ASP A 72 19.73 9.46 -4.62
N ALA A 73 19.16 8.49 -5.34
CA ALA A 73 18.76 8.68 -6.73
C ALA A 73 17.72 9.80 -6.88
N LEU A 74 16.66 9.78 -6.07
CA LEU A 74 15.60 10.81 -6.11
C LEU A 74 16.15 12.21 -5.75
N ARG A 75 17.06 12.29 -4.78
CA ARG A 75 17.72 13.57 -4.45
C ARG A 75 18.61 14.09 -5.59
N ARG A 76 19.32 13.21 -6.29
CA ARG A 76 20.10 13.61 -7.48
C ARG A 76 19.23 14.08 -8.63
N ILE A 77 18.00 13.54 -8.75
CA ILE A 77 16.99 13.97 -9.72
C ILE A 77 16.42 15.36 -9.33
N GLY A 78 16.49 15.75 -8.06
CA GLY A 78 16.05 17.06 -7.57
C GLY A 78 14.84 17.02 -6.62
N VAL A 79 14.45 15.85 -6.12
CA VAL A 79 13.37 15.71 -5.12
C VAL A 79 13.80 16.32 -3.79
N ASP A 80 12.97 17.17 -3.20
CA ASP A 80 13.28 17.91 -1.96
C ASP A 80 13.22 17.05 -0.71
N TYR A 81 12.19 16.21 -0.60
CA TYR A 81 11.98 15.32 0.55
C TYR A 81 11.62 13.91 0.08
N VAL A 82 12.20 12.91 0.72
CA VAL A 82 11.96 11.49 0.41
C VAL A 82 11.62 10.73 1.69
N PHE A 83 10.48 10.05 1.66
CA PHE A 83 9.94 9.27 2.78
C PHE A 83 9.67 7.81 2.41
N ASP A 84 9.56 6.96 3.42
CA ASP A 84 9.15 5.57 3.26
C ASP A 84 7.63 5.44 3.45
N THR A 85 6.93 4.83 2.49
CA THR A 85 5.49 4.52 2.63
C THR A 85 5.22 3.52 3.77
N THR A 86 6.23 2.85 4.32
CA THR A 86 6.08 1.98 5.50
C THR A 86 5.51 2.75 6.70
N PHE A 87 5.86 4.03 6.87
CA PHE A 87 5.24 4.91 7.87
C PHE A 87 3.71 4.97 7.70
N SER A 88 3.24 5.28 6.49
CA SER A 88 1.80 5.37 6.24
C SER A 88 1.11 4.00 6.16
N ALA A 89 1.85 2.92 5.89
CA ALA A 89 1.34 1.56 6.06
C ALA A 89 1.07 1.25 7.54
N ASP A 90 1.96 1.63 8.44
CA ASP A 90 1.73 1.52 9.88
C ASP A 90 0.54 2.39 10.34
N LEU A 91 0.40 3.60 9.79
CA LEU A 91 -0.76 4.46 10.04
C LEU A 91 -2.07 3.81 9.56
N THR A 92 -2.05 3.16 8.36
CA THR A 92 -3.21 2.42 7.85
C THR A 92 -3.60 1.28 8.78
N ILE A 93 -2.63 0.53 9.31
CA ILE A 93 -2.91 -0.54 10.27
C ILE A 93 -3.55 -0.01 11.56
N MET A 94 -3.14 1.14 12.04
CA MET A 94 -3.76 1.72 13.23
C MET A 94 -5.22 2.10 12.98
N GLU A 95 -5.57 2.67 11.82
CA GLU A 95 -6.95 3.00 11.46
C GLU A 95 -7.76 1.73 11.13
N GLU A 96 -7.29 0.90 10.19
CA GLU A 96 -7.99 -0.30 9.73
C GLU A 96 -8.11 -1.38 10.83
N GLY A 97 -7.05 -1.57 11.61
CA GLY A 97 -7.06 -2.50 12.74
C GLY A 97 -8.03 -2.06 13.85
N THR A 98 -8.10 -0.75 14.15
CA THR A 98 -9.07 -0.23 15.11
C THR A 98 -10.50 -0.36 14.57
N GLU A 99 -10.74 -0.05 13.29
CA GLU A 99 -12.02 -0.26 12.62
C GLU A 99 -12.47 -1.73 12.67
N PHE A 100 -11.54 -2.66 12.41
CA PHE A 100 -11.81 -4.09 12.52
C PHE A 100 -12.22 -4.49 13.94
N VAL A 101 -11.49 -4.05 14.96
CA VAL A 101 -11.81 -4.36 16.36
C VAL A 101 -13.18 -3.80 16.76
N GLU A 102 -13.52 -2.57 16.35
CA GLU A 102 -14.84 -1.99 16.61
C GLU A 102 -15.95 -2.77 15.92
N ARG A 103 -15.83 -3.09 14.63
CA ARG A 103 -16.85 -3.87 13.88
C ARG A 103 -17.01 -5.28 14.45
N PHE A 104 -15.91 -5.92 14.83
CA PHE A 104 -15.91 -7.25 15.44
C PHE A 104 -16.63 -7.24 16.79
N THR A 105 -16.29 -6.30 17.65
CA THR A 105 -16.86 -6.18 18.99
C THR A 105 -18.37 -5.84 18.96
N ASN A 106 -18.80 -5.08 17.94
CA ASN A 106 -20.21 -4.71 17.76
C ASN A 106 -21.05 -5.81 17.10
N GLY A 107 -20.47 -6.94 16.68
CA GLY A 107 -21.16 -8.01 15.97
C GLY A 107 -21.51 -7.70 14.51
N ASP A 108 -20.91 -6.68 13.91
CA ASP A 108 -21.19 -6.26 12.53
C ASP A 108 -20.64 -7.25 11.49
N LEU A 109 -19.78 -8.20 11.94
CA LEU A 109 -19.10 -9.17 11.08
C LEU A 109 -19.71 -10.58 11.14
N ASP A 110 -20.83 -10.77 11.82
CA ASP A 110 -21.46 -12.09 12.02
C ASP A 110 -21.97 -12.70 10.71
N MET A 111 -22.28 -11.89 9.71
CA MET A 111 -22.82 -12.37 8.44
C MET A 111 -21.83 -12.31 7.30
N TYR A 112 -21.06 -11.22 7.20
CA TYR A 112 -20.09 -10.97 6.14
C TYR A 112 -18.84 -10.33 6.70
N PRO A 113 -17.66 -10.69 6.17
CA PRO A 113 -16.40 -10.15 6.65
C PRO A 113 -16.23 -8.65 6.36
N MET A 114 -15.34 -8.02 7.11
CA MET A 114 -14.67 -6.81 6.65
C MET A 114 -13.59 -7.19 5.63
N PHE A 115 -13.43 -6.41 4.56
CA PHE A 115 -12.38 -6.57 3.56
C PHE A 115 -11.36 -5.44 3.66
N THR A 116 -10.08 -5.74 3.46
CA THR A 116 -9.06 -4.71 3.27
C THR A 116 -9.39 -3.84 2.04
N SER A 117 -8.99 -2.57 2.04
CA SER A 117 -9.30 -1.61 0.97
C SER A 117 -8.09 -0.95 0.31
N CYS A 118 -6.88 -1.30 0.74
CA CYS A 118 -5.66 -0.66 0.26
C CYS A 118 -5.28 -1.01 -1.20
N CYS A 119 -5.91 -2.03 -1.81
CA CYS A 119 -5.67 -2.43 -3.19
C CYS A 119 -6.71 -1.82 -4.15
N PRO A 120 -6.38 -0.80 -4.96
CA PRO A 120 -7.35 -0.14 -5.85
C PRO A 120 -7.90 -1.07 -6.93
N GLY A 121 -7.14 -2.08 -7.32
CA GLY A 121 -7.60 -3.10 -8.23
C GLY A 121 -8.73 -3.97 -7.65
N TRP A 122 -8.61 -4.33 -6.40
CA TRP A 122 -9.65 -5.03 -5.65
C TRP A 122 -10.89 -4.14 -5.45
N VAL A 123 -10.69 -2.90 -5.00
CA VAL A 123 -11.80 -1.95 -4.78
C VAL A 123 -12.63 -1.77 -6.05
N ARG A 124 -11.99 -1.67 -7.21
CA ARG A 124 -12.72 -1.63 -8.49
C ARG A 124 -13.44 -2.93 -8.82
N PHE A 125 -12.81 -4.06 -8.53
CA PHE A 125 -13.41 -5.37 -8.79
C PHE A 125 -14.67 -5.59 -7.95
N ILE A 126 -14.63 -5.33 -6.63
CA ILE A 126 -15.81 -5.49 -5.78
C ILE A 126 -16.93 -4.53 -6.19
N LYS A 127 -16.61 -3.27 -6.50
CA LYS A 127 -17.60 -2.29 -6.96
C LYS A 127 -18.29 -2.71 -8.26
N SER A 128 -17.56 -3.36 -9.18
CA SER A 128 -18.11 -3.78 -10.47
C SER A 128 -18.85 -5.12 -10.41
N GLN A 129 -18.36 -6.08 -9.62
CA GLN A 129 -18.87 -7.45 -9.62
C GLN A 129 -19.76 -7.77 -8.42
N TYR A 130 -19.57 -7.08 -7.30
CA TYR A 130 -20.27 -7.32 -6.03
C TYR A 130 -20.67 -6.00 -5.35
N PRO A 131 -21.40 -5.09 -6.04
CA PRO A 131 -21.70 -3.74 -5.53
C PRO A 131 -22.44 -3.76 -4.18
N GLN A 132 -23.22 -4.80 -3.91
CA GLN A 132 -23.93 -4.99 -2.64
C GLN A 132 -23.01 -5.23 -1.43
N MET A 133 -21.71 -5.52 -1.67
CA MET A 133 -20.73 -5.79 -0.62
C MET A 133 -19.70 -4.64 -0.45
N VAL A 134 -19.85 -3.54 -1.16
CA VAL A 134 -18.92 -2.39 -1.10
C VAL A 134 -18.82 -1.82 0.32
N ASN A 135 -19.90 -1.80 1.06
CA ASN A 135 -19.94 -1.35 2.47
C ASN A 135 -19.17 -2.28 3.44
N ARG A 136 -18.69 -3.42 2.95
CA ARG A 136 -17.83 -4.33 3.71
C ARG A 136 -16.34 -4.04 3.57
N LEU A 137 -15.97 -3.17 2.64
CA LEU A 137 -14.60 -2.65 2.58
C LEU A 137 -14.28 -1.86 3.86
N SER A 138 -13.04 -1.90 4.30
CA SER A 138 -12.51 -0.94 5.26
C SER A 138 -12.68 0.47 4.69
N SER A 139 -13.03 1.41 5.53
CA SER A 139 -13.11 2.81 5.15
C SER A 139 -11.74 3.50 5.13
N ALA A 140 -10.72 2.86 5.70
CA ALA A 140 -9.35 3.39 5.71
C ALA A 140 -8.81 3.59 4.29
N LYS A 141 -8.21 4.75 4.03
CA LYS A 141 -7.48 5.01 2.80
C LYS A 141 -6.26 4.10 2.68
N SER A 142 -5.77 3.91 1.47
CA SER A 142 -4.53 3.18 1.28
C SER A 142 -3.33 3.95 1.85
N PRO A 143 -2.20 3.27 2.15
CA PRO A 143 -0.97 3.94 2.60
C PRO A 143 -0.54 5.09 1.69
N GLN A 144 -0.71 4.95 0.37
CA GLN A 144 -0.42 6.01 -0.60
C GLN A 144 -1.25 7.27 -0.31
N GLU A 145 -2.55 7.12 -0.17
CA GLU A 145 -3.46 8.26 0.03
C GLU A 145 -3.35 8.84 1.45
N MET A 146 -3.09 7.99 2.46
CA MET A 146 -2.80 8.46 3.81
C MET A 146 -1.53 9.31 3.85
N PHE A 147 -0.48 8.88 3.15
CA PHE A 147 0.75 9.67 3.02
C PHE A 147 0.45 11.05 2.41
N GLY A 148 -0.26 11.10 1.29
CA GLY A 148 -0.61 12.36 0.65
C GLY A 148 -1.39 13.29 1.58
N ALA A 149 -2.37 12.74 2.32
CA ALA A 149 -3.11 13.49 3.33
C ALA A 149 -2.22 14.07 4.41
N VAL A 150 -1.30 13.25 4.97
CA VAL A 150 -0.36 13.69 6.02
C VAL A 150 0.59 14.76 5.49
N MET A 151 1.11 14.62 4.26
CA MET A 151 2.03 15.61 3.69
C MET A 151 1.37 16.97 3.47
N LYS A 152 0.15 16.99 2.93
CA LYS A 152 -0.58 18.24 2.69
C LYS A 152 -1.26 18.82 3.94
N THR A 153 -1.15 18.16 5.09
CA THR A 153 -1.75 18.65 6.35
C THR A 153 -0.73 18.74 7.48
N ALA A 154 -0.43 17.64 8.16
CA ALA A 154 0.44 17.62 9.33
C ALA A 154 1.88 18.04 9.02
N PHE A 155 2.45 17.55 7.90
CA PHE A 155 3.79 17.91 7.45
C PHE A 155 3.83 19.39 7.03
N ALA A 156 2.93 19.82 6.16
CA ALA A 156 2.83 21.21 5.71
C ALA A 156 2.76 22.17 6.90
N LYS A 157 1.89 21.89 7.87
CA LYS A 157 1.77 22.68 9.11
C LYS A 157 3.07 22.66 9.92
N LYS A 158 3.70 21.51 10.10
CA LYS A 158 4.92 21.37 10.90
C LYS A 158 6.12 22.08 10.28
N MET A 159 6.23 22.04 8.95
CA MET A 159 7.32 22.67 8.21
C MET A 159 7.02 24.13 7.84
N ASN A 160 5.83 24.63 8.17
CA ASN A 160 5.34 25.95 7.76
C ASN A 160 5.41 26.16 6.24
N ILE A 161 4.97 25.15 5.50
CA ILE A 161 4.88 25.13 4.04
C ILE A 161 3.41 25.29 3.65
N ASP A 162 3.14 26.10 2.61
CA ASP A 162 1.82 26.15 1.99
C ASP A 162 1.50 24.78 1.34
N PRO A 163 0.40 24.10 1.71
CA PRO A 163 0.00 22.83 1.11
C PRO A 163 -0.07 22.82 -0.42
N ASP A 164 -0.46 23.95 -1.01
CA ASP A 164 -0.59 24.11 -2.47
C ASP A 164 0.77 24.08 -3.20
N ARG A 165 1.85 24.33 -2.48
CA ARG A 165 3.22 24.21 -2.99
C ARG A 165 3.78 22.80 -2.95
N ILE A 166 3.11 21.88 -2.26
CA ILE A 166 3.58 20.50 -2.12
C ILE A 166 3.11 19.66 -3.32
N PHE A 167 4.06 19.15 -4.07
CA PHE A 167 3.83 18.12 -5.10
C PHE A 167 4.15 16.74 -4.51
N ALA A 168 3.13 15.98 -4.18
CA ALA A 168 3.26 14.65 -3.60
C ALA A 168 3.45 13.59 -4.69
N LEU A 169 4.67 13.04 -4.76
CA LEU A 169 5.08 11.98 -5.66
C LEU A 169 5.02 10.63 -4.98
N SER A 170 4.46 9.62 -5.63
CA SER A 170 4.46 8.24 -5.16
C SER A 170 5.21 7.33 -6.11
N ILE A 171 6.21 6.59 -5.60
CA ILE A 171 6.87 5.50 -6.34
C ILE A 171 6.25 4.18 -5.93
N MET A 172 5.55 3.53 -6.88
CA MET A 172 4.64 2.41 -6.59
C MET A 172 4.89 1.19 -7.48
N PRO A 173 4.68 -0.03 -6.97
CA PRO A 173 4.78 -1.26 -7.77
C PRO A 173 3.55 -1.48 -8.67
N CYS A 174 2.63 -0.53 -8.74
CA CYS A 174 1.25 -0.72 -9.16
C CYS A 174 0.78 0.36 -10.14
N VAL A 175 0.27 -0.05 -11.30
CA VAL A 175 -0.33 0.87 -12.29
C VAL A 175 -1.69 1.41 -11.82
N ALA A 176 -2.47 0.60 -11.08
CA ALA A 176 -3.78 1.01 -10.59
C ALA A 176 -3.72 2.16 -9.56
N LYS A 177 -2.58 2.37 -8.92
CA LYS A 177 -2.33 3.52 -8.03
C LYS A 177 -2.36 4.87 -8.76
N LYS A 178 -2.08 4.88 -10.08
CA LYS A 178 -2.24 6.07 -10.93
C LYS A 178 -3.69 6.51 -11.06
N ASP A 179 -4.60 5.55 -11.02
CA ASP A 179 -6.03 5.79 -11.08
C ASP A 179 -6.62 6.09 -9.69
N GLU A 180 -6.09 5.47 -8.64
CA GLU A 180 -6.55 5.73 -7.28
C GLU A 180 -6.44 7.23 -6.93
N ARG A 181 -5.33 7.88 -7.25
CA ARG A 181 -5.13 9.30 -7.00
C ARG A 181 -6.10 10.25 -7.76
N GLU A 182 -6.69 9.78 -8.88
CA GLU A 182 -7.64 10.59 -9.67
C GLU A 182 -9.04 10.67 -9.01
N LYS A 183 -9.29 9.88 -7.97
CA LYS A 183 -10.58 9.81 -7.32
C LYS A 183 -10.77 10.99 -6.37
N PRO A 184 -12.00 11.51 -6.25
CA PRO A 184 -12.32 12.59 -5.31
C PRO A 184 -12.39 12.05 -3.88
N LEU A 185 -11.27 11.63 -3.32
CA LEU A 185 -11.23 11.02 -1.99
C LEU A 185 -10.95 12.03 -0.86
N PHE A 186 -10.73 13.30 -1.21
CA PHE A 186 -10.60 14.37 -0.24
C PHE A 186 -11.93 15.11 -0.07
N HIS A 187 -12.43 15.07 1.15
CA HIS A 187 -13.56 15.89 1.59
C HIS A 187 -13.05 16.86 2.68
N GLY A 188 -13.36 18.14 2.57
CA GLY A 188 -13.05 19.13 3.58
C GLY A 188 -12.20 20.30 3.12
N GLU A 189 -11.44 20.90 4.03
CA GLU A 189 -10.68 22.14 3.85
C GLU A 189 -9.56 22.05 2.77
N PHE A 190 -9.24 20.86 2.31
CA PHE A 190 -8.22 20.64 1.28
C PHE A 190 -8.88 20.28 -0.05
N ALA A 191 -9.03 21.30 -0.91
CA ALA A 191 -9.42 21.08 -2.30
C ALA A 191 -8.20 20.48 -3.06
N GLY A 192 -8.38 19.34 -3.72
CA GLY A 192 -7.34 18.77 -4.56
C GLY A 192 -7.07 17.29 -4.30
N HIS A 193 -5.99 16.80 -4.89
CA HIS A 193 -5.51 15.43 -4.71
C HIS A 193 -4.48 15.37 -3.57
N GLY A 194 -4.52 14.33 -2.73
CA GLY A 194 -3.47 14.09 -1.74
C GLY A 194 -2.14 13.73 -2.39
N VAL A 195 -2.22 12.97 -3.50
CA VAL A 195 -1.07 12.57 -4.31
C VAL A 195 -1.20 13.21 -5.70
N ASP A 196 -0.15 13.88 -6.15
CA ASP A 196 -0.15 14.61 -7.42
C ASP A 196 0.36 13.76 -8.59
N CYS A 197 1.31 12.86 -8.32
CA CYS A 197 1.88 11.98 -9.34
C CYS A 197 2.19 10.60 -8.79
N VAL A 198 1.95 9.57 -9.61
CA VAL A 198 2.35 8.19 -9.30
C VAL A 198 3.25 7.68 -10.42
N LEU A 199 4.47 7.29 -10.07
CA LEU A 199 5.40 6.62 -10.95
C LEU A 199 5.55 5.15 -10.54
N THR A 200 5.65 4.27 -11.51
CA THR A 200 5.90 2.86 -11.28
C THR A 200 7.38 2.60 -11.01
N THR A 201 7.72 1.41 -10.50
CA THR A 201 9.11 0.97 -10.37
C THR A 201 9.84 1.05 -11.71
N ARG A 202 9.17 0.70 -12.83
CA ARG A 202 9.76 0.81 -14.17
C ARG A 202 10.00 2.27 -14.61
N GLU A 203 9.12 3.19 -14.20
CA GLU A 203 9.33 4.63 -14.46
C GLU A 203 10.50 5.18 -13.64
N LEU A 204 10.67 4.73 -12.38
CA LEU A 204 11.86 5.06 -11.58
C LEU A 204 13.14 4.61 -12.28
N ASP A 205 13.18 3.38 -12.80
CA ASP A 205 14.34 2.88 -13.56
C ASP A 205 14.62 3.73 -14.80
N ARG A 206 13.55 4.18 -15.50
CA ARG A 206 13.70 5.09 -16.65
C ARG A 206 14.24 6.46 -16.24
N LEU A 207 13.78 7.04 -15.12
CA LEU A 207 14.31 8.30 -14.60
C LEU A 207 15.80 8.21 -14.28
N ILE A 208 16.21 7.16 -13.55
CA ILE A 208 17.62 6.92 -13.21
C ILE A 208 18.51 6.88 -14.47
N ARG A 209 18.02 6.22 -15.53
CA ARG A 209 18.72 6.16 -16.82
C ARG A 209 18.69 7.48 -17.58
N ALA A 210 17.54 8.17 -17.57
CA ALA A 210 17.37 9.44 -18.30
C ALA A 210 18.28 10.55 -17.72
N ASP A 211 18.44 10.56 -16.41
CA ASP A 211 19.33 11.52 -15.72
C ASP A 211 20.79 11.04 -15.66
N HIS A 212 21.11 9.99 -16.43
CA HIS A 212 22.48 9.45 -16.54
C HIS A 212 23.11 9.08 -15.19
N ILE A 213 22.29 8.66 -14.21
CA ILE A 213 22.76 8.22 -12.91
C ILE A 213 23.27 6.78 -13.04
N ASP A 214 24.56 6.55 -12.77
CA ASP A 214 25.09 5.19 -12.65
C ASP A 214 24.61 4.58 -11.32
N PRO A 215 23.78 3.51 -11.35
CA PRO A 215 23.22 2.91 -10.13
C PRO A 215 24.30 2.40 -9.15
N LYS A 216 25.48 2.05 -9.65
CA LYS A 216 26.61 1.59 -8.82
C LYS A 216 27.28 2.71 -8.03
N THR A 217 27.03 3.97 -8.40
CA THR A 217 27.55 5.14 -7.69
C THR A 217 26.62 5.67 -6.61
N LEU A 218 25.41 5.10 -6.51
CA LEU A 218 24.44 5.48 -5.50
C LEU A 218 24.93 5.11 -4.10
N LYS A 219 24.67 6.00 -3.15
CA LYS A 219 25.04 5.85 -1.75
C LYS A 219 23.80 5.59 -0.90
N ASP A 220 23.98 4.96 0.25
CA ASP A 220 22.93 4.86 1.24
C ASP A 220 22.65 6.25 1.81
N ALA A 221 21.43 6.74 1.62
CA ALA A 221 20.96 8.03 2.08
C ALA A 221 19.73 7.85 2.99
N ALA A 222 19.72 8.55 4.11
CA ALA A 222 18.60 8.45 5.06
C ALA A 222 17.32 9.11 4.50
N PHE A 223 16.18 8.58 4.86
CA PHE A 223 14.89 9.23 4.67
C PHE A 223 14.80 10.55 5.45
N ASP A 224 13.91 11.42 5.03
CA ASP A 224 13.74 12.72 5.67
C ASP A 224 12.85 12.66 6.92
N THR A 225 13.07 13.61 7.84
CA THR A 225 12.23 13.78 9.02
C THR A 225 11.05 14.72 8.72
N PRO A 226 9.91 14.63 9.45
CA PRO A 226 9.71 13.89 10.71
C PRO A 226 9.13 12.49 10.58
N PHE A 227 8.80 11.96 9.43
CA PHE A 227 8.11 10.68 9.25
C PHE A 227 9.05 9.63 8.65
N THR A 228 10.15 9.39 9.34
CA THR A 228 11.27 8.53 8.88
C THR A 228 11.05 7.07 9.23
N GLU A 229 10.41 6.81 10.39
CA GLU A 229 10.34 5.48 10.95
C GLU A 229 9.24 4.64 10.29
N GLY A 230 9.61 3.42 9.91
CA GLY A 230 8.70 2.37 9.48
C GLY A 230 8.99 1.08 10.24
N THR A 231 8.00 0.21 10.35
CA THR A 231 8.15 -1.07 11.02
C THR A 231 8.22 -2.23 10.02
N GLY A 232 8.65 -3.39 10.50
CA GLY A 232 8.59 -4.63 9.72
C GLY A 232 7.15 -4.93 9.26
N ALA A 233 6.14 -4.60 10.08
CA ALA A 233 4.73 -4.71 9.69
C ALA A 233 4.41 -3.83 8.45
N GLY A 234 4.89 -2.60 8.39
CA GLY A 234 4.75 -1.74 7.21
C GLY A 234 5.48 -2.29 5.98
N VAL A 235 6.65 -2.92 6.16
CA VAL A 235 7.42 -3.52 5.07
C VAL A 235 6.67 -4.68 4.40
N ILE A 236 6.06 -5.57 5.17
CA ILE A 236 5.39 -6.76 4.62
C ILE A 236 4.08 -6.47 3.89
N PHE A 237 3.57 -5.24 3.92
CA PHE A 237 2.39 -4.83 3.13
C PHE A 237 2.49 -5.18 1.64
N GLY A 238 3.70 -5.26 1.12
CA GLY A 238 3.95 -5.58 -0.27
C GLY A 238 3.70 -7.03 -0.67
N ALA A 239 3.62 -7.95 0.29
CA ALA A 239 3.46 -9.39 0.05
C ALA A 239 2.05 -9.87 0.44
N THR A 240 1.56 -10.93 -0.21
CA THR A 240 0.30 -11.59 0.15
C THR A 240 0.37 -12.11 1.59
N GLY A 241 -0.64 -11.78 2.38
CA GLY A 241 -0.74 -12.10 3.81
C GLY A 241 -0.07 -11.05 4.71
N GLY A 242 0.68 -10.11 4.14
CA GLY A 242 1.42 -9.12 4.92
C GLY A 242 0.53 -8.07 5.58
N VAL A 243 -0.51 -7.60 4.91
CA VAL A 243 -1.48 -6.66 5.49
C VAL A 243 -2.25 -7.33 6.63
N MET A 244 -2.74 -8.54 6.41
CA MET A 244 -3.44 -9.32 7.42
C MET A 244 -2.55 -9.60 8.63
N GLU A 245 -1.31 -10.01 8.41
CA GLU A 245 -0.38 -10.25 9.51
C GLU A 245 -0.10 -8.98 10.32
N ALA A 246 0.13 -7.86 9.65
CA ALA A 246 0.31 -6.57 10.31
C ALA A 246 -0.93 -6.16 11.12
N ALA A 247 -2.13 -6.32 10.54
CA ALA A 247 -3.40 -6.03 11.19
C ALA A 247 -3.64 -6.91 12.41
N LEU A 248 -3.41 -8.22 12.31
CA LEU A 248 -3.58 -9.16 13.42
C LEU A 248 -2.59 -8.88 14.58
N ARG A 249 -1.34 -8.52 14.26
CA ARG A 249 -0.36 -8.11 15.27
C ARG A 249 -0.86 -6.92 16.09
N SER A 250 -1.40 -5.90 15.44
CA SER A 250 -1.90 -4.70 16.12
C SER A 250 -3.28 -4.90 16.74
N ALA A 251 -4.19 -5.67 16.13
CA ALA A 251 -5.48 -6.02 16.70
C ALA A 251 -5.31 -6.82 18.01
N TYR A 252 -4.35 -7.75 18.05
CA TYR A 252 -4.01 -8.47 19.28
C TYR A 252 -3.62 -7.50 20.41
N TYR A 253 -2.75 -6.52 20.10
CA TYR A 253 -2.37 -5.50 21.06
C TYR A 253 -3.55 -4.61 21.50
N LEU A 254 -4.38 -4.17 20.56
CA LEU A 254 -5.54 -3.34 20.84
C LEU A 254 -6.57 -4.03 21.75
N ILE A 255 -6.70 -5.35 21.62
CA ILE A 255 -7.64 -6.14 22.43
C ILE A 255 -7.04 -6.51 23.80
N THR A 256 -5.75 -6.89 23.84
CA THR A 256 -5.14 -7.50 25.03
C THR A 256 -4.26 -6.55 25.85
N GLY A 257 -3.85 -5.43 25.26
CA GLY A 257 -2.84 -4.52 25.83
C GLY A 257 -1.41 -5.10 25.86
N LYS A 258 -1.16 -6.21 25.15
CA LYS A 258 0.14 -6.89 25.11
C LYS A 258 0.52 -7.23 23.67
N ASN A 259 1.82 -7.22 23.37
CA ASN A 259 2.30 -7.69 22.09
C ASN A 259 2.08 -9.20 21.93
N PRO A 260 1.69 -9.69 20.74
CA PRO A 260 1.73 -11.11 20.45
C PRO A 260 3.18 -11.59 20.30
N GLU A 261 3.40 -12.92 20.30
CA GLU A 261 4.63 -13.47 19.78
C GLU A 261 4.81 -13.01 18.32
N VAL A 262 6.02 -12.60 17.97
CA VAL A 262 6.30 -11.91 16.70
C VAL A 262 5.84 -12.71 15.47
N ASP A 263 6.01 -14.03 15.51
CA ASP A 263 5.65 -14.93 14.41
C ASP A 263 4.31 -15.67 14.63
N ALA A 264 3.47 -15.19 15.56
CA ALA A 264 2.19 -15.83 15.90
C ALA A 264 1.27 -16.03 14.68
N PHE A 265 1.36 -15.15 13.70
CA PHE A 265 0.46 -15.11 12.55
C PHE A 265 1.13 -15.50 11.21
N LYS A 266 2.37 -15.98 11.21
CA LYS A 266 3.13 -16.28 9.98
C LYS A 266 2.52 -17.35 9.07
N GLN A 267 1.62 -18.16 9.57
CA GLN A 267 0.97 -19.25 8.81
C GLN A 267 0.11 -18.75 7.63
N ILE A 268 -0.22 -17.47 7.62
CA ILE A 268 -1.02 -16.85 6.55
C ILE A 268 -0.17 -16.31 5.40
N ARG A 269 1.15 -16.42 5.49
CA ARG A 269 2.07 -15.92 4.46
C ARG A 269 2.07 -16.81 3.23
N GLY A 270 2.23 -16.18 2.07
CA GLY A 270 2.49 -16.85 0.79
C GLY A 270 1.25 -17.17 -0.03
N VAL A 271 1.48 -17.80 -1.18
CA VAL A 271 0.44 -18.14 -2.17
C VAL A 271 -0.20 -19.47 -1.81
N ASN A 272 -1.52 -19.50 -1.71
CA ASN A 272 -2.28 -20.69 -1.38
C ASN A 272 -2.47 -21.62 -2.59
N LYS A 273 -2.34 -22.93 -2.35
CA LYS A 273 -2.58 -23.98 -3.37
C LYS A 273 -4.05 -24.11 -3.78
N ASN A 274 -4.99 -23.71 -2.92
CA ASN A 274 -6.44 -23.86 -3.13
C ASN A 274 -7.16 -22.57 -3.49
N GLY A 275 -6.45 -21.53 -3.90
CA GLY A 275 -7.04 -20.24 -4.27
C GLY A 275 -6.99 -19.17 -3.17
N TRP A 276 -7.15 -19.50 -1.91
CA TRP A 276 -6.95 -18.61 -0.75
C TRP A 276 -6.40 -19.35 0.45
N THR A 277 -5.80 -18.61 1.39
CA THR A 277 -5.37 -19.12 2.70
C THR A 277 -6.41 -18.75 3.72
N GLU A 278 -6.75 -19.66 4.61
CA GLU A 278 -7.60 -19.41 5.76
C GLU A 278 -6.89 -19.80 7.06
N ALA A 279 -7.20 -19.08 8.12
CA ALA A 279 -6.70 -19.36 9.44
C ALA A 279 -7.69 -18.90 10.51
N GLN A 280 -7.57 -19.51 11.68
CA GLN A 280 -8.33 -19.20 12.86
C GLN A 280 -7.37 -18.86 14.00
N PHE A 281 -7.67 -17.79 14.72
CA PHE A 281 -6.87 -17.31 15.85
C PHE A 281 -7.74 -17.06 17.07
N GLU A 282 -7.22 -17.44 18.24
CA GLU A 282 -7.82 -17.12 19.52
C GLU A 282 -7.18 -15.86 20.11
N ILE A 283 -7.97 -14.79 20.27
CA ILE A 283 -7.51 -13.53 20.86
C ILE A 283 -8.44 -13.15 22.02
N ALA A 284 -7.92 -13.18 23.23
CA ALA A 284 -8.66 -12.85 24.47
C ALA A 284 -9.99 -13.63 24.62
N GLY A 285 -10.02 -14.91 24.24
CA GLY A 285 -11.18 -15.78 24.33
C GLY A 285 -12.19 -15.60 23.17
N ASN A 286 -11.85 -14.81 22.16
CA ASN A 286 -12.62 -14.68 20.95
C ASN A 286 -11.94 -15.39 19.80
N THR A 287 -12.71 -16.18 19.05
CA THR A 287 -12.25 -16.84 17.83
C THR A 287 -12.37 -15.87 16.64
N ILE A 288 -11.28 -15.63 15.94
CA ILE A 288 -11.24 -14.79 14.76
C ILE A 288 -10.87 -15.64 13.54
N ASP A 289 -11.82 -15.77 12.61
CA ASP A 289 -11.65 -16.46 11.33
C ASP A 289 -11.23 -15.45 10.26
N ILE A 290 -10.15 -15.75 9.53
CA ILE A 290 -9.64 -14.85 8.50
C ILE A 290 -9.38 -15.60 7.19
N ALA A 291 -9.37 -14.84 6.09
CA ALA A 291 -8.88 -15.33 4.81
C ALA A 291 -7.92 -14.34 4.13
N VAL A 292 -6.99 -14.87 3.37
CA VAL A 292 -6.05 -14.11 2.54
C VAL A 292 -6.12 -14.63 1.12
N VAL A 293 -6.38 -13.74 0.16
CA VAL A 293 -6.47 -14.11 -1.25
C VAL A 293 -5.69 -13.14 -2.14
N SER A 294 -5.03 -13.70 -3.15
CA SER A 294 -4.38 -12.92 -4.21
C SER A 294 -4.73 -13.44 -5.60
N GLY A 295 -4.86 -12.49 -6.55
CA GLY A 295 -5.35 -12.76 -7.90
C GLY A 295 -6.88 -12.74 -8.00
N LEU A 296 -7.42 -12.01 -9.00
CA LEU A 296 -8.86 -11.75 -9.10
C LEU A 296 -9.71 -12.98 -9.39
N GLN A 297 -9.16 -14.01 -10.04
CA GLN A 297 -9.89 -15.26 -10.23
C GLN A 297 -10.09 -16.00 -8.89
N ASN A 298 -9.05 -16.06 -8.08
CA ASN A 298 -9.15 -16.64 -6.74
C ASN A 298 -10.10 -15.83 -5.85
N THR A 299 -10.02 -14.49 -5.97
CA THR A 299 -10.96 -13.57 -5.29
C THR A 299 -12.40 -13.84 -5.69
N ARG A 300 -12.69 -14.04 -6.98
CA ARG A 300 -14.04 -14.40 -7.45
C ARG A 300 -14.54 -15.67 -6.78
N ASN A 301 -13.72 -16.71 -6.78
CA ASN A 301 -14.07 -18.00 -6.18
C ASN A 301 -14.38 -17.84 -4.67
N LEU A 302 -13.57 -17.07 -3.95
CA LEU A 302 -13.79 -16.75 -2.53
C LEU A 302 -15.09 -15.97 -2.33
N MET A 303 -15.35 -14.93 -3.13
CA MET A 303 -16.57 -14.13 -3.03
C MET A 303 -17.82 -14.96 -3.29
N GLU A 304 -17.78 -15.89 -4.24
CA GLU A 304 -18.88 -16.83 -4.50
C GLU A 304 -19.13 -17.78 -3.32
N ALA A 305 -18.08 -18.32 -2.70
CA ALA A 305 -18.18 -19.16 -1.51
C ALA A 305 -18.80 -18.40 -0.31
N ILE A 306 -18.36 -17.14 -0.09
CA ILE A 306 -18.94 -16.27 0.95
C ILE A 306 -20.43 -16.00 0.68
N GLN A 307 -20.81 -15.67 -0.57
CA GLN A 307 -22.22 -15.40 -0.92
C GLN A 307 -23.11 -16.63 -0.75
N LYS A 308 -22.60 -17.82 -1.08
CA LYS A 308 -23.31 -19.11 -0.87
C LYS A 308 -23.31 -19.55 0.59
N ARG A 309 -22.62 -18.83 1.49
CA ARG A 309 -22.43 -19.20 2.90
C ARG A 309 -21.74 -20.55 3.08
N GLU A 310 -20.86 -20.92 2.16
CA GLU A 310 -20.03 -22.14 2.24
C GLU A 310 -18.84 -21.94 3.19
N VAL A 311 -18.42 -20.68 3.37
CA VAL A 311 -17.35 -20.25 4.27
C VAL A 311 -17.76 -19.01 5.06
N HIS A 312 -17.14 -18.81 6.22
CA HIS A 312 -17.36 -17.65 7.08
C HIS A 312 -16.01 -17.09 7.55
N TYR A 313 -15.85 -15.77 7.46
CA TYR A 313 -14.69 -15.06 7.96
C TYR A 313 -15.11 -13.75 8.58
N HIS A 314 -14.29 -13.25 9.53
CA HIS A 314 -14.46 -11.92 10.13
C HIS A 314 -13.66 -10.87 9.35
N PHE A 315 -12.46 -11.24 8.87
CA PHE A 315 -11.60 -10.32 8.13
C PHE A 315 -10.95 -11.01 6.93
N VAL A 316 -10.90 -10.32 5.79
CA VAL A 316 -10.37 -10.87 4.53
C VAL A 316 -9.41 -9.88 3.89
N GLU A 317 -8.15 -10.30 3.71
CA GLU A 317 -7.20 -9.60 2.85
C GLU A 317 -7.41 -9.96 1.39
N VAL A 318 -7.53 -8.95 0.52
CA VAL A 318 -7.63 -9.16 -0.92
C VAL A 318 -6.58 -8.35 -1.66
N MET A 319 -5.71 -9.04 -2.41
CA MET A 319 -4.76 -8.46 -3.34
C MET A 319 -5.13 -8.84 -4.78
N ALA A 320 -5.28 -7.84 -5.66
CA ALA A 320 -5.61 -8.09 -7.05
C ALA A 320 -4.50 -8.79 -7.84
N CYS A 321 -3.23 -8.53 -7.47
CA CYS A 321 -2.08 -9.15 -8.11
C CYS A 321 -1.71 -10.47 -7.44
N PRO A 322 -1.41 -11.54 -8.21
CA PRO A 322 -0.83 -12.76 -7.66
C PRO A 322 0.46 -12.46 -6.87
N GLY A 323 0.54 -12.96 -5.65
CA GLY A 323 1.67 -12.73 -4.75
C GLY A 323 1.65 -11.38 -4.01
N GLY A 324 0.66 -10.51 -4.27
CA GLY A 324 0.57 -9.17 -3.69
C GLY A 324 1.26 -8.09 -4.54
N CYS A 325 1.59 -6.95 -3.92
CA CYS A 325 2.19 -5.80 -4.61
C CYS A 325 3.58 -6.09 -5.19
N VAL A 326 4.32 -7.04 -4.63
CA VAL A 326 5.60 -7.51 -5.20
C VAL A 326 5.44 -8.12 -6.60
N GLY A 327 4.24 -8.66 -6.92
CA GLY A 327 3.83 -9.09 -8.26
C GLY A 327 3.07 -8.01 -9.03
N GLY A 328 3.14 -6.76 -8.60
CA GLY A 328 2.36 -5.64 -9.15
C GLY A 328 2.69 -5.31 -10.60
N GLY A 329 1.68 -4.76 -11.32
CA GLY A 329 1.80 -4.42 -12.74
C GLY A 329 2.80 -3.31 -13.07
N GLY A 330 3.35 -2.60 -12.06
CA GLY A 330 4.40 -1.59 -12.20
C GLY A 330 5.81 -2.09 -11.93
N GLN A 331 5.98 -3.34 -11.51
CA GLN A 331 7.29 -3.96 -11.26
C GLN A 331 8.03 -4.29 -12.56
N PRO A 332 9.36 -4.44 -12.53
CA PRO A 332 10.14 -4.95 -13.66
C PRO A 332 9.58 -6.26 -14.21
N ILE A 333 9.65 -6.40 -15.53
CA ILE A 333 9.13 -7.54 -16.29
C ILE A 333 10.31 -8.38 -16.77
N HIS A 334 10.27 -9.67 -16.47
CA HIS A 334 11.24 -10.65 -16.93
C HIS A 334 10.53 -11.69 -17.80
N ASP A 335 11.09 -11.99 -18.96
CA ASP A 335 10.50 -12.92 -19.92
C ASP A 335 10.48 -14.34 -19.34
N GLY A 336 9.25 -14.89 -19.17
CA GLY A 336 9.06 -16.25 -18.70
C GLY A 336 9.25 -16.50 -17.21
N GLU A 337 9.55 -15.47 -16.41
CA GLU A 337 9.77 -15.60 -14.96
C GLU A 337 8.75 -14.85 -14.11
N GLU A 338 8.24 -15.51 -13.07
CA GLU A 338 7.36 -14.92 -12.05
C GLU A 338 8.13 -14.77 -10.74
N LEU A 339 8.56 -13.54 -10.44
CA LEU A 339 9.42 -13.25 -9.29
C LEU A 339 8.67 -12.82 -8.02
N ALA A 340 7.33 -12.83 -8.03
CA ALA A 340 6.54 -12.38 -6.88
C ALA A 340 6.88 -13.13 -5.59
N ARG A 341 7.14 -14.43 -5.67
CA ARG A 341 7.53 -15.24 -4.51
C ARG A 341 8.86 -14.78 -3.92
N THR A 342 9.90 -14.70 -4.73
CA THR A 342 11.26 -14.31 -4.30
C THR A 342 11.27 -12.90 -3.73
N ARG A 343 10.55 -11.97 -4.37
CA ARG A 343 10.39 -10.59 -3.89
C ARG A 343 9.64 -10.54 -2.56
N GLY A 344 8.61 -11.38 -2.38
CA GLY A 344 7.87 -11.50 -1.12
C GLY A 344 8.72 -12.05 0.02
N GLU A 345 9.51 -13.09 -0.25
CA GLU A 345 10.47 -13.65 0.70
C GLU A 345 11.49 -12.59 1.16
N ASN A 346 11.87 -11.67 0.27
CA ASN A 346 12.72 -10.53 0.63
C ASN A 346 12.04 -9.59 1.64
N LEU A 347 10.77 -9.24 1.44
CA LEU A 347 10.06 -8.37 2.39
C LEU A 347 9.93 -9.04 3.77
N TYR A 348 9.63 -10.32 3.82
CA TYR A 348 9.58 -11.05 5.09
C TYR A 348 10.96 -11.19 5.77
N PHE A 349 12.03 -11.27 4.98
CA PHE A 349 13.39 -11.21 5.53
C PHE A 349 13.68 -9.83 6.15
N LEU A 350 13.27 -8.75 5.50
CA LEU A 350 13.43 -7.39 6.02
C LEU A 350 12.60 -7.20 7.31
N ASP A 351 11.34 -7.66 7.34
CA ASP A 351 10.54 -7.65 8.56
C ASP A 351 11.23 -8.38 9.71
N LYS A 352 11.74 -9.59 9.46
CA LYS A 352 12.42 -10.40 10.49
C LYS A 352 13.60 -9.67 11.13
N ASN A 353 14.29 -8.84 10.37
CA ASN A 353 15.47 -8.11 10.81
C ASN A 353 15.18 -6.64 11.20
N ALA A 354 13.93 -6.20 11.11
CA ALA A 354 13.55 -4.85 11.48
C ALA A 354 13.63 -4.65 13.01
N PRO A 355 14.14 -3.51 13.48
CA PRO A 355 14.21 -3.19 14.91
C PRO A 355 12.81 -3.03 15.54
N LEU A 356 11.84 -2.52 14.78
CA LEU A 356 10.44 -2.41 15.15
C LEU A 356 9.62 -3.35 14.26
N ARG A 357 8.78 -4.19 14.89
CA ARG A 357 8.01 -5.23 14.19
C ARG A 357 6.51 -4.97 14.19
N PHE A 358 6.02 -4.02 14.97
CA PHE A 358 4.60 -3.76 15.19
C PHE A 358 4.23 -2.33 14.82
N SER A 359 3.19 -2.14 14.03
CA SER A 359 2.74 -0.81 13.59
C SER A 359 2.34 0.10 14.78
N HIS A 360 1.76 -0.46 15.82
CA HIS A 360 1.37 0.27 17.03
C HIS A 360 2.55 0.74 17.89
N GLU A 361 3.77 0.31 17.59
CA GLU A 361 5.01 0.77 18.23
C GLU A 361 5.74 1.84 17.40
N ASN A 362 5.26 2.16 16.20
CA ASN A 362 5.90 3.19 15.37
C ASN A 362 5.87 4.57 16.06
N PRO A 363 7.03 5.13 16.46
CA PRO A 363 7.07 6.36 17.22
C PRO A 363 6.58 7.58 16.45
N ASP A 364 6.70 7.57 15.11
CA ASP A 364 6.24 8.67 14.28
C ASP A 364 4.71 8.65 14.12
N VAL A 365 4.13 7.45 14.02
CA VAL A 365 2.66 7.28 14.01
C VAL A 365 2.07 7.68 15.35
N LEU A 366 2.66 7.24 16.46
CA LEU A 366 2.22 7.62 17.81
C LEU A 366 2.33 9.14 18.04
N ARG A 367 3.40 9.76 17.55
CA ARG A 367 3.60 11.21 17.61
C ARG A 367 2.58 11.95 16.76
N LEU A 368 2.28 11.43 15.57
CA LEU A 368 1.28 12.01 14.67
C LEU A 368 -0.12 12.01 15.29
N TYR A 369 -0.52 10.92 15.95
CA TYR A 369 -1.77 10.91 16.71
C TYR A 369 -1.76 11.93 17.83
N ARG A 370 -0.75 11.91 18.70
CA ARG A 370 -0.66 12.83 19.84
C ARG A 370 -0.71 14.31 19.39
N ASP A 371 -0.01 14.65 18.32
CA ASP A 371 0.23 16.06 17.95
C ASP A 371 -0.79 16.58 16.91
N PHE A 372 -1.52 15.69 16.21
CA PHE A 372 -2.38 16.10 15.11
C PHE A 372 -3.75 15.40 15.04
N PHE A 373 -3.82 14.06 15.11
CA PHE A 373 -5.07 13.30 14.95
C PHE A 373 -5.77 12.92 16.25
N GLU A 374 -5.12 13.08 17.41
CA GLU A 374 -5.54 12.66 18.76
C GLU A 374 -5.49 11.14 18.96
N LYS A 375 -6.26 10.37 18.20
CA LYS A 375 -6.33 8.90 18.27
C LYS A 375 -6.84 8.32 16.95
N PRO A 376 -6.67 7.02 16.71
CA PRO A 376 -7.35 6.33 15.61
C PRO A 376 -8.87 6.54 15.66
N LEU A 377 -9.50 6.57 14.49
CA LEU A 377 -10.94 6.82 14.30
C LEU A 377 -11.47 8.10 14.96
N SER A 378 -10.61 9.08 15.26
CA SER A 378 -11.07 10.40 15.68
C SER A 378 -11.80 11.09 14.53
N HIS A 379 -12.59 12.12 14.84
CA HIS A 379 -13.27 12.89 13.80
C HIS A 379 -12.29 13.42 12.73
N LYS A 380 -11.11 13.86 13.15
CA LYS A 380 -10.09 14.40 12.25
C LYS A 380 -9.41 13.31 11.41
N SER A 381 -9.13 12.14 11.99
CA SER A 381 -8.61 11.00 11.22
C SER A 381 -9.65 10.49 10.22
N HIS A 382 -10.93 10.43 10.59
CA HIS A 382 -12.01 10.10 9.65
C HIS A 382 -12.06 11.05 8.46
N MET A 383 -11.95 12.35 8.67
CA MET A 383 -11.96 13.33 7.57
C MET A 383 -10.79 13.19 6.61
N LEU A 384 -9.61 12.84 7.10
CA LEU A 384 -8.37 12.88 6.33
C LEU A 384 -7.86 11.51 5.90
N LEU A 385 -8.09 10.47 6.71
CA LEU A 385 -7.53 9.13 6.53
C LEU A 385 -8.57 8.08 6.10
N HIS A 386 -9.86 8.42 6.07
CA HIS A 386 -10.92 7.52 5.63
C HIS A 386 -11.61 8.01 4.35
N THR A 387 -12.34 7.12 3.70
CA THR A 387 -13.05 7.38 2.46
C THR A 387 -14.39 6.66 2.42
N ASP A 388 -15.36 7.26 1.73
CA ASP A 388 -16.59 6.59 1.33
C ASP A 388 -16.42 5.97 -0.06
N HIS A 389 -16.35 4.66 -0.13
CA HIS A 389 -16.24 3.95 -1.39
C HIS A 389 -17.45 4.09 -2.31
N ASN A 390 -18.59 4.59 -1.82
CA ASN A 390 -19.78 4.89 -2.62
C ASN A 390 -19.77 6.32 -3.21
N ALA A 391 -18.90 7.20 -2.71
CA ALA A 391 -18.86 8.61 -3.14
C ALA A 391 -18.34 8.83 -4.58
N TRP A 392 -17.91 7.78 -5.28
CA TRP A 392 -17.45 7.83 -6.66
C TRP A 392 -18.02 6.70 -7.50
N GLU A 393 -18.33 7.00 -8.76
CA GLU A 393 -18.84 6.01 -9.72
C GLU A 393 -17.72 5.38 -10.54
N MET A 394 -17.95 4.12 -10.92
CA MET A 394 -17.09 3.45 -11.90
C MET A 394 -17.28 4.11 -13.27
N PRO A 395 -16.21 4.36 -14.05
CA PRO A 395 -16.34 4.79 -15.42
C PRO A 395 -17.14 3.73 -16.21
N ARG A 396 -18.15 4.18 -16.94
CA ARG A 396 -19.00 3.33 -17.79
C ARG A 396 -18.27 2.86 -19.03
#